data_208659f16bb2a48cc4f685ebfa135ba1
#
_entry.id   208659f16bb2a48cc4f685ebfa135ba1
#
_cell.length_a   1.000
_cell.length_b   1.000
_cell.length_c   1.000
_cell.angle_alpha   90.00
_cell.angle_beta   90.00
_cell.angle_gamma   90.00
#
_symmetry.space_group_name_H-M   'P 1'
#
loop_
_entity.id
_entity.type
_entity.pdbx_description
1 polymer ?
#
loop_
_entity_poly.entity_id
_entity_poly.type
_entity_poly.pdbx_seq_one_letter_code
_entity_poly.pdbx_strand_id
1 'polypeptide(L)' 'MIIAEHDVVVLTRDLPEHGLRAGDVGTAVHVYADGKAYEVEFSTGSGRTLALETLEAKDLRPLGDAEILHSRSVAAA' A
#
# COMPACT_ATOMS: atom_id res chain seq x y z
N MET A 1 -1.13 -10.83 11.75
CA MET A 1 -0.97 -10.46 10.34
C MET A 1 0.51 -10.50 9.99
N ILE A 2 0.89 -11.25 8.98
CA ILE A 2 2.27 -11.34 8.53
C ILE A 2 2.34 -10.80 7.11
N ILE A 3 3.14 -9.76 6.91
CA ILE A 3 3.41 -9.18 5.61
C ILE A 3 4.89 -9.39 5.32
N ALA A 4 5.20 -10.05 4.22
CA ALA A 4 6.56 -10.27 3.78
C ALA A 4 6.97 -9.23 2.74
N GLU A 5 8.27 -9.09 2.54
CA GLU A 5 8.80 -8.24 1.48
C GLU A 5 8.24 -8.66 0.13
N HIS A 6 7.80 -7.69 -0.66
CA HIS A 6 7.16 -7.82 -1.98
C HIS A 6 5.69 -8.26 -1.94
N ASP A 7 5.11 -8.42 -0.76
CA ASP A 7 3.67 -8.70 -0.67
C ASP A 7 2.84 -7.50 -1.11
N VAL A 8 1.69 -7.81 -1.70
CA VAL A 8 0.67 -6.83 -2.01
C VAL A 8 -0.10 -6.52 -0.73
N VAL A 9 -0.27 -5.25 -0.44
CA VAL A 9 -0.93 -4.78 0.78
C VAL A 9 -2.00 -3.76 0.44
N VAL A 10 -2.93 -3.58 1.37
CA VAL A 10 -4.07 -2.67 1.21
C VAL A 10 -4.06 -1.66 2.35
N LEU A 11 -4.23 -0.38 2.02
CA LEU A 11 -4.36 0.67 3.03
C LEU A 11 -5.65 0.50 3.82
N THR A 12 -5.55 0.66 5.13
CA THR A 12 -6.72 0.62 6.02
C THR A 12 -7.25 1.99 6.36
N ARG A 13 -6.53 3.06 6.01
CA ARG A 13 -6.95 4.44 6.23
C ARG A 13 -6.50 5.33 5.08
N ASP A 14 -7.09 6.53 5.03
CA ASP A 14 -6.70 7.51 4.03
C ASP A 14 -5.35 8.15 4.37
N LEU A 15 -4.60 8.48 3.33
CA LEU A 15 -3.38 9.30 3.42
C LEU A 15 -3.59 10.50 2.50
N PRO A 16 -4.39 11.49 2.94
CA PRO A 16 -4.80 12.59 2.05
C PRO A 16 -3.65 13.45 1.56
N GLU A 17 -2.57 13.58 2.32
CA GLU A 17 -1.39 14.33 1.90
C GLU A 17 -0.69 13.71 0.68
N HIS A 18 -0.98 12.45 0.38
CA HIS A 18 -0.43 11.74 -0.77
C HIS A 18 -1.49 11.39 -1.80
N GLY A 19 -2.73 11.83 -1.60
CA GLY A 19 -3.83 11.50 -2.48
C GLY A 19 -4.25 10.04 -2.43
N LEU A 20 -3.90 9.34 -1.36
CA LEU A 20 -4.21 7.92 -1.18
C LEU A 20 -5.41 7.74 -0.26
N ARG A 21 -6.15 6.65 -0.47
CA ARG A 21 -7.37 6.33 0.27
C ARG A 21 -7.31 4.92 0.82
N ALA A 22 -8.07 4.68 1.89
CA ALA A 22 -8.32 3.33 2.37
C ALA A 22 -8.81 2.47 1.20
N GLY A 23 -8.27 1.27 1.09
CA GLY A 23 -8.56 0.36 -0.02
C GLY A 23 -7.57 0.45 -1.17
N ASP A 24 -6.74 1.49 -1.23
CA ASP A 24 -5.68 1.55 -2.24
C ASP A 24 -4.65 0.47 -1.98
N VAL A 25 -4.13 -0.08 -3.07
CA VAL A 25 -3.23 -1.24 -3.05
C VAL A 25 -1.81 -0.79 -3.34
N GLY A 26 -0.88 -1.29 -2.56
CA GLY A 26 0.54 -1.05 -2.75
C GLY A 26 1.34 -2.32 -2.58
N THR A 27 2.66 -2.19 -2.66
CA THR A 27 3.59 -3.30 -2.49
C THR A 27 4.53 -3.00 -1.33
N ALA A 28 4.65 -3.93 -0.40
CA ALA A 28 5.62 -3.83 0.69
C ALA A 28 7.00 -4.13 0.12
N VAL A 29 7.82 -3.08 -0.09
CA VAL A 29 9.14 -3.24 -0.69
C VAL A 29 10.22 -3.46 0.35
N HIS A 30 9.94 -3.19 1.61
CA HIS A 30 10.87 -3.47 2.72
C HIS A 30 10.10 -3.63 4.02
N VAL A 31 10.60 -4.50 4.89
CA VAL A 31 10.03 -4.76 6.21
C VAL A 31 11.03 -4.33 7.27
N TYR A 32 10.63 -3.41 8.14
CA TYR A 32 11.48 -2.92 9.23
C TYR A 32 11.17 -3.62 10.54
N ALA A 33 12.17 -3.73 11.41
CA ALA A 33 12.01 -4.04 12.83
C ALA A 33 11.01 -5.18 13.12
N ASP A 34 11.20 -6.31 12.46
CA ASP A 34 10.38 -7.52 12.70
C ASP A 34 8.89 -7.31 12.43
N GLY A 35 8.59 -6.50 11.43
CA GLY A 35 7.21 -6.27 11.01
C GLY A 35 6.50 -5.15 11.76
N LYS A 36 7.24 -4.27 12.43
CA LYS A 36 6.65 -3.10 13.10
C LYS A 36 6.33 -1.97 12.13
N ALA A 37 7.07 -1.90 11.04
CA ALA A 37 6.85 -0.90 9.99
C ALA A 37 7.22 -1.49 8.63
N TYR A 38 6.68 -0.88 7.60
CA TYR A 38 6.86 -1.32 6.23
C TYR A 38 7.10 -0.12 5.33
N GLU A 39 7.99 -0.30 4.36
CA GLU A 39 8.11 0.66 3.27
C GLU A 39 7.18 0.17 2.17
N VAL A 40 6.23 1.02 1.76
CA VAL A 40 5.19 0.62 0.81
C VAL A 40 5.21 1.54 -0.39
N GLU A 41 5.27 0.95 -1.58
CA GLU A 41 5.22 1.67 -2.83
C GLU A 41 3.81 1.61 -3.42
N PHE A 42 3.29 2.78 -3.78
CA PHE A 42 2.02 2.92 -4.50
C PHE A 42 2.34 3.41 -5.91
N SER A 43 1.84 2.70 -6.91
CA SER A 43 2.14 3.04 -8.31
C SER A 43 0.90 2.99 -9.17
N THR A 44 0.98 3.68 -10.32
CA THR A 44 -0.09 3.66 -11.32
C THR A 44 0.00 2.40 -12.18
N GLY A 45 -1.04 2.18 -12.99
CA GLY A 45 -1.06 1.07 -13.94
C GLY A 45 0.06 1.12 -14.98
N SER A 46 0.62 2.30 -15.22
CA SER A 46 1.78 2.44 -16.11
C SER A 46 3.11 2.17 -15.41
N GLY A 47 3.06 1.91 -14.10
CA GLY A 47 4.27 1.63 -13.31
C GLY A 47 4.93 2.86 -12.71
N ARG A 48 4.30 4.04 -12.83
CA ARG A 48 4.83 5.25 -12.22
C ARG A 48 4.58 5.25 -10.71
N THR A 49 5.62 5.48 -9.93
CA THR A 49 5.49 5.57 -8.48
C THR A 49 4.77 6.85 -8.09
N LEU A 50 3.65 6.71 -7.38
CA LEU A 50 2.90 7.85 -6.83
C LEU A 50 3.45 8.24 -5.46
N ALA A 51 3.78 7.27 -4.64
CA ALA A 51 4.26 7.51 -3.29
C ALA A 51 5.05 6.31 -2.80
N LEU A 52 6.02 6.57 -1.96
CA LEU A 52 6.79 5.56 -1.23
C LEU A 52 6.75 5.97 0.23
N GLU A 53 6.02 5.23 1.05
CA GLU A 53 5.69 5.65 2.40
C GLU A 53 6.09 4.61 3.43
N THR A 54 6.58 5.09 4.57
CA THR A 54 6.82 4.23 5.73
C THR A 54 5.54 4.17 6.55
N LEU A 55 4.95 2.99 6.64
CA LEU A 55 3.66 2.77 7.30
C LEU A 55 3.78 1.74 8.41
N GLU A 56 2.93 1.88 9.42
CA GLU A 56 2.85 0.91 10.50
C GLU A 56 1.93 -0.26 10.13
N ALA A 57 2.06 -1.36 10.84
CA ALA A 57 1.22 -2.54 10.61
C ALA A 57 -0.28 -2.23 10.69
N LYS A 58 -0.68 -1.31 11.58
CA LYS A 58 -2.10 -0.92 11.72
C LYS A 58 -2.66 -0.22 10.50
N ASP A 59 -1.80 0.34 9.66
CA ASP A 59 -2.21 1.09 8.47
C ASP A 59 -2.43 0.19 7.26
N LEU A 60 -2.11 -1.08 7.38
CA LEU A 60 -2.07 -2.03 6.28
C LEU A 60 -2.80 -3.32 6.64
N ARG A 61 -3.23 -4.02 5.60
CA ARG A 61 -3.65 -5.41 5.71
C ARG A 61 -3.23 -6.16 4.44
N PRO A 62 -3.05 -7.48 4.52
CA PRO A 62 -2.79 -8.25 3.32
C PRO A 62 -3.98 -8.21 2.37
N LEU A 63 -3.72 -8.33 1.07
CA LEU A 63 -4.78 -8.56 0.11
C LEU A 63 -5.35 -9.96 0.34
N GLY A 64 -6.67 -10.05 0.49
CA GLY A 64 -7.33 -11.34 0.75
C GLY A 64 -7.48 -12.17 -0.52
N ASP A 65 -7.50 -13.50 -0.34
CA ASP A 65 -7.60 -14.44 -1.45
C ASP A 65 -8.87 -14.28 -2.26
N ALA A 66 -9.96 -13.85 -1.62
CA ALA A 66 -11.26 -13.68 -2.26
C ALA A 66 -11.54 -12.25 -2.67
N GLU A 67 -10.54 -11.39 -2.63
CA GLU A 67 -10.70 -9.99 -3.02
C GLU A 67 -10.32 -9.77 -4.47
N ILE A 68 -11.11 -8.95 -5.15
CA ILE A 68 -10.77 -8.49 -6.50
C ILE A 68 -10.10 -7.12 -6.41
N LEU A 69 -9.08 -6.91 -7.22
CA LEU A 69 -8.45 -5.60 -7.31
C LEU A 69 -9.41 -4.59 -7.94
N HIS A 70 -9.35 -3.36 -7.43
CA HIS A 70 -10.20 -2.27 -7.89
C HIS A 70 -9.35 -1.11 -8.36
N SER A 71 -9.82 -0.39 -9.36
CA SER A 71 -9.08 0.74 -9.91
C SER A 71 -9.86 2.04 -9.70
N ARG A 72 -9.11 3.13 -9.61
CA ARG A 72 -9.64 4.48 -9.59
C ARG A 72 -8.63 5.44 -10.20
N SER A 73 -9.11 6.56 -10.69
CA SER A 73 -8.20 7.60 -11.15
C SER A 73 -7.62 8.36 -9.97
N VAL A 74 -6.36 8.75 -10.09
CA VAL A 74 -5.73 9.65 -9.12
C VAL A 74 -5.62 11.03 -9.73
N ALA A 75 -5.58 12.06 -8.90
CA ALA A 75 -5.33 13.40 -9.38
C ALA A 75 -4.00 13.42 -10.11
N ALA A 76 -3.95 14.15 -11.22
CA ALA A 76 -2.74 14.24 -12.02
C ALA A 76 -1.60 14.76 -11.14
N ALA A 77 -0.54 14.01 -11.13
CA ALA A 77 0.67 14.39 -10.40
C ALA A 77 1.68 14.95 -11.38
#